data_ebf9fadbeed1dcfbca7024173b9804f4
#
_entry.id   ebf9fadbeed1dcfbca7024173b9804f4
#
_cell.length_a   1.000
_cell.length_b   1.000
_cell.length_c   1.000
_cell.angle_alpha   90.00
_cell.angle_beta   90.00
_cell.angle_gamma   90.00
#
_symmetry.space_group_name_H-M   'P 1'
#
loop_
_entity.id
_entity.type
_entity.pdbx_description
1 polymer ?
#
loop_
_entity_poly.entity_id
_entity_poly.type
_entity_poly.pdbx_seq_one_letter_code
_entity_poly.pdbx_strand_id
1 'polypeptide(L)'
;VSSDRNFIINDKSLMKRIYSDRLTISATAVEEYNTCHFKYFCHTGLKLRIKKKKAFDYISQGNLTHRCLEKILGSCKNKEEFDNLNHEQISEIIHKCINEFIEEGLGGEAMLTSSAKASLENISGNIEVLIRQLQCELRQSEFRPVAFELDVSEGGNSPVIKTADGIEIYLRGVVDRIDIYEKDNEKYLRVIDYKTGTKTFSISSLLYGINMQMLIYMFSVTGKNGRFSDYTPAGVLYMPSGGAACGRDRNDELSVDDYLSKHFKMNGIVLSDRTVLNAMEKDIKGVYIPAKLLKADGGTGTLMLNKKASSCLNAKNFKRLRSYTDSVLLKMCSELYGCLLYTSPSPRD
;
A
#
# COMPACT_ATOMS: atom_id res chain seq x y z
N VAL A 1 16.00 -15.30 -39.32
CA VAL A 1 16.17 -13.85 -39.15
C VAL A 1 16.06 -13.57 -37.68
N SER A 2 17.20 -13.54 -36.95
CA SER A 2 17.21 -13.06 -35.56
C SER A 2 16.94 -11.57 -35.60
N SER A 3 15.73 -11.15 -35.37
CA SER A 3 15.44 -9.75 -35.12
C SER A 3 15.99 -9.42 -33.73
N ASP A 4 17.07 -8.64 -33.67
CA ASP A 4 17.49 -7.95 -32.46
C ASP A 4 16.31 -7.14 -31.98
N ARG A 5 15.62 -7.65 -30.93
CA ARG A 5 14.42 -7.01 -30.33
C ARG A 5 14.79 -5.88 -29.38
N ASN A 6 16.05 -5.47 -29.35
CA ASN A 6 16.53 -4.36 -28.53
C ASN A 6 16.27 -3.05 -29.27
N PHE A 7 15.26 -2.32 -28.83
CA PHE A 7 15.01 -0.97 -29.28
C PHE A 7 15.81 0.01 -28.41
N ILE A 8 16.85 0.62 -28.97
CA ILE A 8 17.71 1.57 -28.27
C ILE A 8 17.52 2.95 -28.90
N ILE A 9 17.18 3.94 -28.08
CA ILE A 9 17.15 5.35 -28.51
C ILE A 9 18.51 5.96 -28.13
N ASN A 10 19.42 6.11 -29.09
CA ASN A 10 20.77 6.65 -28.84
C ASN A 10 20.83 8.18 -28.73
N ASP A 11 19.71 8.85 -28.51
CA ASP A 11 19.64 10.31 -28.39
C ASP A 11 19.28 10.72 -26.97
N LYS A 12 20.31 11.09 -26.18
CA LYS A 12 20.14 11.59 -24.81
C LYS A 12 19.32 12.89 -24.74
N SER A 13 19.39 13.73 -25.78
CA SER A 13 18.64 14.99 -25.80
C SER A 13 17.15 14.72 -25.96
N LEU A 14 16.80 13.72 -26.76
CA LEU A 14 15.43 13.25 -26.91
C LEU A 14 14.89 12.67 -25.59
N MET A 15 15.69 11.84 -24.90
CA MET A 15 15.29 11.28 -23.61
C MET A 15 15.03 12.35 -22.55
N LYS A 16 15.86 13.41 -22.49
CA LYS A 16 15.63 14.57 -21.64
C LYS A 16 14.36 15.34 -22.01
N ARG A 17 14.02 15.42 -23.28
CA ARG A 17 12.75 16.03 -23.73
C ARG A 17 11.52 15.19 -23.35
N ILE A 18 11.65 13.86 -23.39
CA ILE A 18 10.56 12.94 -23.03
C ILE A 18 10.32 12.93 -21.51
N TYR A 19 11.39 12.83 -20.71
CA TYR A 19 11.30 12.61 -19.27
C TYR A 19 11.62 13.83 -18.41
N SER A 20 12.19 14.93 -19.00
CA SER A 20 12.67 16.12 -18.27
C SER A 20 13.88 15.81 -17.37
N ASP A 21 14.64 16.83 -16.97
CA ASP A 21 15.70 16.70 -15.96
C ASP A 21 15.13 16.54 -14.53
N ARG A 22 13.84 16.82 -14.37
CA ARG A 22 13.06 16.61 -13.15
C ARG A 22 12.10 15.44 -13.35
N LEU A 23 12.55 14.24 -12.99
CA LEU A 23 11.77 13.02 -13.18
C LEU A 23 10.78 12.82 -12.04
N THR A 24 9.49 12.97 -12.31
CA THR A 24 8.43 12.67 -11.35
C THR A 24 7.85 11.28 -11.65
N ILE A 25 8.02 10.35 -10.70
CA ILE A 25 7.60 8.95 -10.84
C ILE A 25 6.63 8.55 -9.74
N SER A 26 5.73 7.63 -10.07
CA SER A 26 4.91 6.93 -9.06
C SER A 26 5.51 5.56 -8.75
N ALA A 27 5.19 5.02 -7.59
CA ALA A 27 5.62 3.67 -7.25
C ALA A 27 5.12 2.61 -8.24
N THR A 28 3.89 2.78 -8.75
CA THR A 28 3.34 1.92 -9.82
C THR A 28 4.16 2.03 -11.11
N ALA A 29 4.66 3.23 -11.45
CA ALA A 29 5.50 3.43 -12.62
C ALA A 29 6.86 2.73 -12.46
N VAL A 30 7.42 2.67 -11.26
CA VAL A 30 8.63 1.89 -10.95
C VAL A 30 8.38 0.39 -11.17
N GLU A 31 7.27 -0.13 -10.67
CA GLU A 31 6.90 -1.54 -10.87
C GLU A 31 6.65 -1.85 -12.35
N GLU A 32 6.00 -0.95 -13.09
CA GLU A 32 5.77 -1.10 -14.54
C GLU A 32 7.09 -1.10 -15.31
N TYR A 33 8.02 -0.21 -14.96
CA TYR A 33 9.36 -0.17 -15.55
C TYR A 33 10.11 -1.49 -15.35
N ASN A 34 10.15 -1.99 -14.12
CA ASN A 34 10.84 -3.24 -13.79
C ASN A 34 10.17 -4.47 -14.42
N THR A 35 8.87 -4.40 -14.74
CA THR A 35 8.16 -5.47 -15.42
C THR A 35 8.39 -5.44 -16.94
N CYS A 36 8.30 -4.25 -17.55
CA CYS A 36 8.49 -4.08 -18.99
C CYS A 36 8.84 -2.62 -19.32
N HIS A 37 10.10 -2.37 -19.68
CA HIS A 37 10.59 -1.04 -20.05
C HIS A 37 9.82 -0.43 -21.22
N PHE A 38 9.46 -1.24 -22.23
CA PHE A 38 8.68 -0.77 -23.38
C PHE A 38 7.27 -0.32 -22.99
N LYS A 39 6.60 -1.07 -22.11
CA LYS A 39 5.28 -0.68 -21.61
C LYS A 39 5.37 0.65 -20.84
N TYR A 40 6.37 0.80 -19.98
CA TYR A 40 6.64 2.05 -19.28
C TYR A 40 6.89 3.20 -20.25
N PHE A 41 7.70 3.00 -21.30
CA PHE A 41 7.96 4.00 -22.34
C PHE A 41 6.66 4.42 -23.02
N CYS A 42 5.82 3.47 -23.43
CA CYS A 42 4.54 3.79 -24.05
C CYS A 42 3.61 4.60 -23.11
N HIS A 43 3.50 4.17 -21.85
CA HIS A 43 2.58 4.81 -20.90
C HIS A 43 3.11 6.13 -20.34
N THR A 44 4.38 6.18 -19.94
CA THR A 44 4.97 7.32 -19.25
C THR A 44 5.68 8.27 -20.21
N GLY A 45 6.46 7.73 -21.14
CA GLY A 45 7.19 8.53 -22.14
C GLY A 45 6.26 9.10 -23.20
N LEU A 46 5.56 8.25 -23.91
CA LEU A 46 4.66 8.65 -25.00
C LEU A 46 3.26 9.04 -24.52
N LYS A 47 2.94 8.86 -23.24
CA LYS A 47 1.63 9.17 -22.62
C LYS A 47 0.44 8.49 -23.30
N LEU A 48 0.65 7.32 -23.90
CA LEU A 48 -0.39 6.53 -24.53
C LEU A 48 -1.38 6.07 -23.45
N ARG A 49 -2.68 6.19 -23.74
CA ARG A 49 -3.75 5.76 -22.84
C ARG A 49 -4.78 4.95 -23.59
N ILE A 50 -5.16 3.82 -23.02
CA ILE A 50 -6.31 3.04 -23.51
C ILE A 50 -7.56 3.77 -23.09
N LYS A 51 -8.45 4.05 -24.07
CA LYS A 51 -9.74 4.67 -23.80
C LYS A 51 -10.62 3.69 -23.03
N LYS A 52 -10.76 3.89 -21.72
CA LYS A 52 -11.65 3.07 -20.89
C LYS A 52 -13.09 3.49 -21.09
N LYS A 53 -14.00 2.51 -21.21
CA LYS A 53 -15.44 2.80 -21.09
C LYS A 53 -15.74 3.14 -19.63
N LYS A 54 -16.56 4.16 -19.39
CA LYS A 54 -17.08 4.45 -18.05
C LYS A 54 -17.99 3.27 -17.64
N ALA A 55 -17.52 2.43 -16.79
CA ALA A 55 -18.27 1.33 -16.19
C ALA A 55 -17.84 1.23 -14.72
N PHE A 56 -18.76 0.84 -13.87
CA PHE A 56 -18.46 0.53 -12.48
C PHE A 56 -17.66 -0.77 -12.45
N ASP A 57 -16.36 -0.66 -12.23
CA ASP A 57 -15.40 -1.76 -12.26
C ASP A 57 -14.72 -1.96 -10.89
N TYR A 58 -13.85 -2.96 -10.78
CA TYR A 58 -13.09 -3.24 -9.56
C TYR A 58 -12.22 -2.06 -9.09
N ILE A 59 -11.74 -1.21 -10.00
CA ILE A 59 -10.96 -0.02 -9.66
C ILE A 59 -11.88 1.00 -8.97
N SER A 60 -13.09 1.18 -9.49
CA SER A 60 -14.12 2.04 -8.89
C SER A 60 -14.51 1.56 -7.49
N GLN A 61 -14.61 0.22 -7.29
CA GLN A 61 -14.86 -0.37 -5.96
C GLN A 61 -13.74 -0.05 -4.97
N GLY A 62 -12.48 -0.21 -5.39
CA GLY A 62 -11.32 0.15 -4.58
C GLY A 62 -11.35 1.61 -4.16
N ASN A 63 -11.54 2.52 -5.11
CA ASN A 63 -11.58 3.96 -4.86
C ASN A 63 -12.72 4.35 -3.89
N LEU A 64 -13.90 3.73 -4.04
CA LEU A 64 -15.02 3.97 -3.12
C LEU A 64 -14.68 3.50 -1.70
N THR A 65 -14.08 2.32 -1.55
CA THR A 65 -13.66 1.79 -0.24
C THR A 65 -12.66 2.72 0.42
N HIS A 66 -11.62 3.18 -0.29
CA HIS A 66 -10.62 4.12 0.23
C HIS A 66 -11.27 5.44 0.65
N ARG A 67 -12.14 6.01 -0.18
CA ARG A 67 -12.87 7.26 0.15
C ARG A 67 -13.73 7.12 1.41
N CYS A 68 -14.42 5.99 1.59
CA CYS A 68 -15.20 5.74 2.80
C CYS A 68 -14.29 5.63 4.04
N LEU A 69 -13.18 4.89 3.94
CA LEU A 69 -12.22 4.75 5.03
C LEU A 69 -11.61 6.09 5.42
N GLU A 70 -11.16 6.88 4.45
CA GLU A 70 -10.64 8.23 4.66
C GLU A 70 -11.65 9.10 5.41
N LYS A 71 -12.90 9.14 4.95
CA LYS A 71 -13.95 9.98 5.57
C LYS A 71 -14.30 9.53 6.98
N ILE A 72 -14.45 8.22 7.21
CA ILE A 72 -14.81 7.69 8.53
C ILE A 72 -13.67 7.92 9.52
N LEU A 73 -12.44 7.55 9.17
CA LEU A 73 -11.28 7.71 10.04
C LEU A 73 -10.91 9.20 10.22
N GLY A 74 -11.00 9.99 9.15
CA GLY A 74 -10.71 11.43 9.17
C GLY A 74 -11.77 12.27 9.88
N SER A 75 -13.00 11.78 10.06
CA SER A 75 -14.05 12.45 10.82
C SER A 75 -13.83 12.36 12.33
N CYS A 76 -13.02 11.41 12.78
CA CYS A 76 -12.76 11.18 14.20
C CYS A 76 -11.48 11.92 14.62
N LYS A 77 -11.57 12.69 15.71
CA LYS A 77 -10.42 13.46 16.24
C LYS A 77 -9.37 12.57 16.90
N ASN A 78 -9.80 11.43 17.41
CA ASN A 78 -8.96 10.48 18.12
C ASN A 78 -9.50 9.05 17.98
N LYS A 79 -8.73 8.11 18.50
CA LYS A 79 -9.05 6.68 18.47
C LYS A 79 -10.33 6.34 19.24
N GLU A 80 -10.59 7.04 20.35
CA GLU A 80 -11.77 6.80 21.19
C GLU A 80 -13.06 7.19 20.48
N GLU A 81 -13.07 8.31 19.73
CA GLU A 81 -14.21 8.67 18.88
C GLU A 81 -14.48 7.62 17.82
N PHE A 82 -13.43 7.12 17.16
CA PHE A 82 -13.57 6.06 16.14
C PHE A 82 -14.08 4.75 16.75
N ASP A 83 -13.59 4.38 17.92
CA ASP A 83 -14.00 3.16 18.63
C ASP A 83 -15.46 3.19 19.09
N ASN A 84 -15.98 4.38 19.38
CA ASN A 84 -17.35 4.61 19.83
C ASN A 84 -18.38 4.81 18.70
N LEU A 85 -17.94 4.83 17.41
CA LEU A 85 -18.88 4.89 16.30
C LEU A 85 -19.78 3.66 16.32
N ASN A 86 -21.09 3.91 16.37
CA ASN A 86 -22.08 2.84 16.30
C ASN A 86 -22.42 2.50 14.84
N HIS A 87 -23.21 1.44 14.66
CA HIS A 87 -23.60 0.95 13.33
C HIS A 87 -24.35 2.01 12.50
N GLU A 88 -25.25 2.76 13.11
CA GLU A 88 -26.05 3.78 12.42
C GLU A 88 -25.19 4.91 11.87
N GLN A 89 -24.26 5.40 12.71
CA GLN A 89 -23.32 6.46 12.31
C GLN A 89 -22.38 6.01 11.18
N ILE A 90 -21.87 4.79 11.26
CA ILE A 90 -21.02 4.21 10.21
C ILE A 90 -21.81 4.07 8.89
N SER A 91 -23.02 3.53 8.95
CA SER A 91 -23.90 3.34 7.80
C SER A 91 -24.26 4.68 7.14
N GLU A 92 -24.59 5.71 7.92
CA GLU A 92 -24.90 7.06 7.43
C GLU A 92 -23.71 7.64 6.66
N ILE A 93 -22.50 7.55 7.20
CA ILE A 93 -21.29 8.06 6.50
C ILE A 93 -21.03 7.28 5.21
N ILE A 94 -21.19 5.95 5.23
CA ILE A 94 -21.01 5.12 4.03
C ILE A 94 -22.03 5.49 2.96
N HIS A 95 -23.31 5.60 3.30
CA HIS A 95 -24.36 5.99 2.35
C HIS A 95 -24.10 7.37 1.76
N LYS A 96 -23.66 8.34 2.57
CA LYS A 96 -23.27 9.65 2.07
C LYS A 96 -22.10 9.57 1.08
N CYS A 97 -21.06 8.79 1.38
CA CYS A 97 -19.93 8.58 0.47
C CYS A 97 -20.36 7.93 -0.86
N ILE A 98 -21.25 6.94 -0.79
CA ILE A 98 -21.78 6.26 -1.98
C ILE A 98 -22.57 7.24 -2.85
N ASN A 99 -23.45 8.03 -2.26
CA ASN A 99 -24.25 9.01 -3.00
C ASN A 99 -23.36 10.06 -3.68
N GLU A 100 -22.37 10.61 -2.98
CA GLU A 100 -21.42 11.54 -3.58
C GLU A 100 -20.63 10.88 -4.72
N PHE A 101 -20.19 9.63 -4.54
CA PHE A 101 -19.48 8.88 -5.59
C PHE A 101 -20.34 8.64 -6.84
N ILE A 102 -21.65 8.36 -6.66
CA ILE A 102 -22.62 8.18 -7.74
C ILE A 102 -22.78 9.50 -8.50
N GLU A 103 -22.99 10.62 -7.81
CA GLU A 103 -23.20 11.91 -8.43
C GLU A 103 -21.96 12.42 -9.18
N GLU A 104 -20.79 12.33 -8.57
CA GLU A 104 -19.54 12.84 -9.14
C GLU A 104 -18.98 11.95 -10.27
N GLY A 105 -19.10 10.62 -10.11
CA GLY A 105 -18.40 9.65 -10.96
C GLY A 105 -19.27 8.97 -12.01
N LEU A 106 -20.52 8.66 -11.67
CA LEU A 106 -21.39 7.81 -12.48
C LEU A 106 -22.53 8.56 -13.19
N GLY A 107 -22.67 9.85 -12.92
CA GLY A 107 -23.68 10.71 -13.57
C GLY A 107 -25.08 10.64 -12.94
N GLY A 108 -25.14 10.26 -11.67
CA GLY A 108 -26.33 10.20 -10.85
C GLY A 108 -27.01 8.83 -10.83
N GLU A 109 -27.93 8.67 -9.87
CA GLU A 109 -28.60 7.38 -9.60
C GLU A 109 -29.41 6.85 -10.79
N ALA A 110 -29.96 7.73 -11.59
CA ALA A 110 -30.77 7.38 -12.78
C ALA A 110 -29.95 6.63 -13.85
N MET A 111 -28.63 6.77 -13.84
CA MET A 111 -27.73 6.12 -14.80
C MET A 111 -27.22 4.74 -14.32
N LEU A 112 -27.57 4.34 -13.10
CA LEU A 112 -27.14 3.07 -12.53
C LEU A 112 -27.95 1.89 -13.07
N THR A 113 -27.23 0.87 -13.55
CA THR A 113 -27.85 -0.43 -13.84
C THR A 113 -28.23 -1.17 -12.54
N SER A 114 -29.18 -2.10 -12.60
CA SER A 114 -29.54 -2.94 -11.45
C SER A 114 -28.34 -3.70 -10.89
N SER A 115 -27.43 -4.15 -11.76
CA SER A 115 -26.18 -4.82 -11.36
C SER A 115 -25.24 -3.87 -10.60
N ALA A 116 -25.13 -2.60 -11.01
CA ALA A 116 -24.34 -1.60 -10.31
C ALA A 116 -24.92 -1.27 -8.93
N LYS A 117 -26.25 -1.17 -8.79
CA LYS A 117 -26.93 -0.97 -7.50
C LYS A 117 -26.64 -2.12 -6.53
N ALA A 118 -26.85 -3.36 -6.99
CA ALA A 118 -26.53 -4.55 -6.18
C ALA A 118 -25.04 -4.62 -5.77
N SER A 119 -24.14 -4.22 -6.66
CA SER A 119 -22.71 -4.14 -6.34
C SER A 119 -22.40 -3.09 -5.27
N LEU A 120 -23.05 -1.91 -5.34
CA LEU A 120 -22.89 -0.85 -4.34
C LEU A 120 -23.41 -1.26 -2.96
N GLU A 121 -24.55 -1.97 -2.90
CA GLU A 121 -25.08 -2.54 -1.65
C GLU A 121 -24.10 -3.55 -1.03
N ASN A 122 -23.56 -4.46 -1.84
CA ASN A 122 -22.55 -5.41 -1.37
C ASN A 122 -21.28 -4.71 -0.86
N ILE A 123 -20.83 -3.65 -1.52
CA ILE A 123 -19.67 -2.88 -1.10
C ILE A 123 -19.96 -2.17 0.22
N SER A 124 -21.14 -1.58 0.39
CA SER A 124 -21.56 -0.97 1.65
C SER A 124 -21.43 -1.94 2.81
N GLY A 125 -22.00 -3.13 2.71
CA GLY A 125 -21.90 -4.18 3.73
C GLY A 125 -20.47 -4.62 4.00
N ASN A 126 -19.64 -4.74 2.95
CA ASN A 126 -18.23 -5.09 3.10
C ASN A 126 -17.43 -4.01 3.84
N ILE A 127 -17.69 -2.72 3.57
CA ILE A 127 -17.06 -1.60 4.27
C ILE A 127 -17.46 -1.59 5.74
N GLU A 128 -18.73 -1.84 6.07
CA GLU A 128 -19.17 -1.92 7.48
C GLU A 128 -18.41 -3.01 8.24
N VAL A 129 -18.26 -4.20 7.65
CA VAL A 129 -17.49 -5.29 8.27
C VAL A 129 -16.03 -4.90 8.43
N LEU A 130 -15.43 -4.27 7.42
CA LEU A 130 -14.05 -3.78 7.47
C LEU A 130 -13.85 -2.75 8.59
N ILE A 131 -14.77 -1.79 8.75
CA ILE A 131 -14.70 -0.77 9.82
C ILE A 131 -14.73 -1.43 11.19
N ARG A 132 -15.60 -2.41 11.41
CA ARG A 132 -15.64 -3.17 12.69
C ARG A 132 -14.33 -3.89 12.97
N GLN A 133 -13.72 -4.49 11.94
CA GLN A 133 -12.40 -5.12 12.10
C GLN A 133 -11.30 -4.11 12.40
N LEU A 134 -11.37 -2.90 11.81
CA LEU A 134 -10.48 -1.79 12.13
C LEU A 134 -10.65 -1.30 13.57
N GLN A 135 -11.90 -1.21 14.07
CA GLN A 135 -12.16 -0.89 15.48
C GLN A 135 -11.51 -1.95 16.39
N CYS A 136 -11.66 -3.24 16.09
CA CYS A 136 -11.02 -4.32 16.86
C CYS A 136 -9.48 -4.25 16.80
N GLU A 137 -8.90 -3.99 15.64
CA GLU A 137 -7.45 -3.85 15.46
C GLU A 137 -6.92 -2.66 16.24
N LEU A 138 -7.53 -1.49 16.07
CA LEU A 138 -7.08 -0.26 16.72
C LEU A 138 -7.31 -0.30 18.23
N ARG A 139 -8.38 -0.91 18.73
CA ARG A 139 -8.68 -1.02 20.17
C ARG A 139 -7.54 -1.65 20.96
N GLN A 140 -6.91 -2.66 20.42
CA GLN A 140 -5.83 -3.38 21.07
C GLN A 140 -4.41 -2.88 20.68
N SER A 141 -4.28 -2.03 19.65
CA SER A 141 -3.01 -1.45 19.20
C SER A 141 -2.70 -0.15 19.93
N GLU A 142 -1.43 0.10 20.26
CA GLU A 142 -0.95 1.40 20.74
C GLU A 142 -0.59 2.34 19.57
N PHE A 143 -0.52 1.83 18.35
CA PHE A 143 -0.40 2.66 17.17
C PHE A 143 -1.68 3.45 16.94
N ARG A 144 -1.54 4.71 16.53
CA ARG A 144 -2.67 5.59 16.22
C ARG A 144 -2.58 6.13 14.80
N PRO A 145 -3.66 6.13 14.03
CA PRO A 145 -3.70 6.77 12.72
C PRO A 145 -3.50 8.28 12.84
N VAL A 146 -2.68 8.86 11.93
CA VAL A 146 -2.37 10.30 11.91
C VAL A 146 -2.46 10.94 10.54
N ALA A 147 -2.48 10.13 9.47
CA ALA A 147 -2.67 10.63 8.13
C ALA A 147 -3.42 9.59 7.28
N PHE A 148 -4.30 10.10 6.42
CA PHE A 148 -5.10 9.34 5.47
C PHE A 148 -4.93 9.99 4.10
N GLU A 149 -4.88 9.18 3.03
CA GLU A 149 -4.72 9.65 1.65
C GLU A 149 -3.62 10.73 1.54
N LEU A 150 -2.48 10.50 2.24
CA LEU A 150 -1.39 11.47 2.27
C LEU A 150 -0.64 11.48 0.93
N ASP A 151 -0.66 12.62 0.24
CA ASP A 151 0.19 12.81 -0.93
C ASP A 151 1.67 12.91 -0.51
N VAL A 152 2.50 12.00 -0.98
CA VAL A 152 3.93 11.98 -0.68
C VAL A 152 4.69 13.18 -1.25
N SER A 153 4.08 13.92 -2.19
CA SER A 153 4.65 15.14 -2.77
C SER A 153 4.45 16.36 -1.88
N GLU A 154 3.54 16.35 -0.91
CA GLU A 154 3.23 17.50 -0.03
C GLU A 154 4.37 17.87 0.93
N GLY A 155 5.36 17.01 1.13
CA GLY A 155 6.49 17.24 2.02
C GLY A 155 7.55 18.22 1.54
N GLY A 156 7.41 18.77 0.35
CA GLY A 156 8.33 19.78 -0.19
C GLY A 156 8.80 19.52 -1.62
N ASN A 157 9.25 20.57 -2.27
CA ASN A 157 9.86 20.56 -3.61
C ASN A 157 11.27 19.91 -3.63
N SER A 158 11.61 19.08 -2.65
CA SER A 158 12.91 18.44 -2.58
C SER A 158 12.91 17.08 -3.27
N PRO A 159 13.87 16.81 -4.14
CA PRO A 159 13.99 15.49 -4.76
C PRO A 159 14.28 14.45 -3.69
N VAL A 160 13.68 13.27 -3.85
CA VAL A 160 13.94 12.11 -2.97
C VAL A 160 15.36 11.61 -3.19
N ILE A 161 15.84 11.66 -4.45
CA ILE A 161 17.16 11.24 -4.86
C ILE A 161 17.69 12.21 -5.91
N LYS A 162 19.00 12.51 -5.87
CA LYS A 162 19.74 13.16 -6.95
C LYS A 162 20.76 12.18 -7.52
N THR A 163 20.79 12.06 -8.85
CA THR A 163 21.83 11.28 -9.53
C THR A 163 23.14 12.07 -9.63
N ALA A 164 24.25 11.37 -9.87
CA ALA A 164 25.55 12.02 -10.10
C ALA A 164 25.55 12.99 -11.31
N ASP A 165 24.72 12.72 -12.32
CA ASP A 165 24.54 13.53 -13.51
C ASP A 165 23.58 14.73 -13.32
N GLY A 166 23.15 14.97 -12.07
CA GLY A 166 22.30 16.11 -11.70
C GLY A 166 20.81 15.91 -11.97
N ILE A 167 20.36 14.71 -12.33
CA ILE A 167 18.93 14.41 -12.50
C ILE A 167 18.28 14.32 -11.12
N GLU A 168 17.14 14.98 -10.97
CA GLU A 168 16.38 15.01 -9.74
C GLU A 168 15.16 14.09 -9.85
N ILE A 169 15.00 13.16 -8.89
CA ILE A 169 13.88 12.24 -8.82
C ILE A 169 12.89 12.72 -7.77
N TYR A 170 11.67 12.92 -8.20
CA TYR A 170 10.54 13.29 -7.37
C TYR A 170 9.54 12.13 -7.34
N LEU A 171 8.96 11.86 -6.19
CA LEU A 171 7.91 10.86 -6.06
C LEU A 171 6.55 11.54 -6.07
N ARG A 172 5.59 10.88 -6.69
CA ARG A 172 4.16 11.19 -6.58
C ARG A 172 3.40 9.94 -6.17
N GLY A 173 2.37 10.11 -5.39
CA GLY A 173 1.50 9.02 -4.97
C GLY A 173 0.86 9.34 -3.65
N VAL A 174 -0.06 8.51 -3.27
CA VAL A 174 -0.87 8.68 -2.08
C VAL A 174 -0.65 7.47 -1.18
N VAL A 175 -0.44 7.72 0.10
CA VAL A 175 -0.37 6.72 1.16
C VAL A 175 -1.73 6.63 1.81
N ASP A 176 -2.37 5.48 1.74
CA ASP A 176 -3.75 5.30 2.22
C ASP A 176 -3.88 5.63 3.72
N ARG A 177 -2.96 5.12 4.54
CA ARG A 177 -2.95 5.37 5.99
C ARG A 177 -1.55 5.31 6.58
N ILE A 178 -1.25 6.26 7.46
CA ILE A 178 -0.04 6.27 8.30
C ILE A 178 -0.45 6.23 9.76
N ASP A 179 0.13 5.28 10.49
CA ASP A 179 -0.02 5.17 11.93
C ASP A 179 1.33 5.40 12.62
N ILE A 180 1.29 6.06 13.78
CA ILE A 180 2.46 6.31 14.61
C ILE A 180 2.32 5.71 16.00
N TYR A 181 3.46 5.41 16.60
CA TYR A 181 3.61 5.03 17.99
C TYR A 181 4.77 5.80 18.60
N GLU A 182 4.53 6.44 19.73
CA GLU A 182 5.50 7.26 20.45
C GLU A 182 5.57 6.84 21.90
N LYS A 183 6.77 6.50 22.38
CA LYS A 183 7.00 6.13 23.78
C LYS A 183 8.46 6.35 24.13
N ASP A 184 8.72 6.87 25.33
CA ASP A 184 10.07 7.02 25.88
C ASP A 184 11.06 7.72 24.95
N ASN A 185 10.61 8.77 24.25
CA ASN A 185 11.38 9.50 23.24
C ASN A 185 11.67 8.72 21.94
N GLU A 186 11.19 7.50 21.80
CA GLU A 186 11.25 6.73 20.57
C GLU A 186 9.97 6.94 19.75
N LYS A 187 10.14 7.08 18.43
CA LYS A 187 9.07 7.36 17.48
C LYS A 187 9.10 6.34 16.36
N TYR A 188 7.99 5.67 16.16
CA TYR A 188 7.83 4.62 15.16
C TYR A 188 6.65 4.92 14.24
N LEU A 189 6.80 4.54 12.97
CA LEU A 189 5.79 4.75 11.94
C LEU A 189 5.55 3.46 11.16
N ARG A 190 4.29 3.12 10.93
CA ARG A 190 3.89 2.07 9.97
C ARG A 190 3.03 2.67 8.86
N VAL A 191 3.19 2.16 7.65
CA VAL A 191 2.38 2.51 6.48
C VAL A 191 1.44 1.35 6.18
N ILE A 192 0.17 1.67 5.96
CA ILE A 192 -0.87 0.70 5.64
C ILE A 192 -1.51 1.07 4.31
N ASP A 193 -1.73 0.08 3.46
CA ASP A 193 -2.36 0.20 2.15
C ASP A 193 -3.52 -0.81 2.07
N TYR A 194 -4.70 -0.34 1.67
CA TYR A 194 -5.89 -1.17 1.57
C TYR A 194 -5.99 -1.84 0.21
N LYS A 195 -6.15 -3.16 0.18
CA LYS A 195 -6.21 -3.93 -1.06
C LYS A 195 -7.52 -4.71 -1.18
N THR A 196 -8.32 -4.38 -2.18
CA THR A 196 -9.56 -5.10 -2.50
C THR A 196 -9.31 -6.47 -3.14
N GLY A 197 -8.11 -6.68 -3.69
CA GLY A 197 -7.69 -7.96 -4.28
C GLY A 197 -6.80 -8.80 -3.36
N THR A 198 -6.46 -10.01 -3.80
CA THR A 198 -5.61 -10.97 -3.08
C THR A 198 -4.11 -10.67 -3.21
N LYS A 199 -3.72 -9.40 -3.12
CA LYS A 199 -2.29 -9.05 -3.20
C LYS A 199 -1.56 -9.51 -1.94
N THR A 200 -0.61 -10.42 -2.09
CA THR A 200 0.27 -10.86 -1.01
C THR A 200 1.64 -10.19 -1.15
N PHE A 201 2.21 -9.78 -0.03
CA PHE A 201 3.57 -9.26 0.00
C PHE A 201 4.58 -10.41 -0.12
N SER A 202 5.53 -10.29 -1.03
CA SER A 202 6.61 -11.26 -1.20
C SER A 202 7.96 -10.54 -1.22
N ILE A 203 8.83 -10.90 -0.29
CA ILE A 203 10.21 -10.37 -0.26
C ILE A 203 10.97 -10.76 -1.53
N SER A 204 10.74 -11.94 -2.10
CA SER A 204 11.38 -12.37 -3.34
C SER A 204 11.00 -11.49 -4.52
N SER A 205 9.78 -10.98 -4.56
CA SER A 205 9.34 -10.05 -5.62
C SER A 205 10.10 -8.71 -5.58
N LEU A 206 10.57 -8.29 -4.40
CA LEU A 206 11.37 -7.07 -4.26
C LEU A 206 12.68 -7.14 -5.05
N LEU A 207 13.30 -8.34 -5.15
CA LEU A 207 14.54 -8.53 -5.91
C LEU A 207 14.37 -8.22 -7.42
N TYR A 208 13.14 -8.25 -7.89
CA TYR A 208 12.75 -7.89 -9.26
C TYR A 208 12.18 -6.48 -9.38
N GLY A 209 12.24 -5.68 -8.30
CA GLY A 209 11.66 -4.33 -8.25
C GLY A 209 10.13 -4.31 -8.29
N ILE A 210 9.48 -5.40 -7.88
CA ILE A 210 8.03 -5.56 -7.78
C ILE A 210 7.62 -5.49 -6.30
N ASN A 211 6.41 -5.06 -5.99
CA ASN A 211 5.93 -4.80 -4.61
C ASN A 211 6.72 -3.69 -3.89
N MET A 212 7.31 -2.75 -4.64
CA MET A 212 8.10 -1.65 -4.10
C MET A 212 7.26 -0.49 -3.57
N GLN A 213 5.99 -0.40 -3.93
CA GLN A 213 5.11 0.74 -3.64
C GLN A 213 5.18 1.20 -2.19
N MET A 214 4.93 0.30 -1.26
CA MET A 214 4.88 0.59 0.17
C MET A 214 6.24 1.01 0.73
N LEU A 215 7.32 0.40 0.23
CA LEU A 215 8.68 0.73 0.65
C LEU A 215 9.08 2.12 0.17
N ILE A 216 8.78 2.44 -1.09
CA ILE A 216 9.03 3.76 -1.68
C ILE A 216 8.30 4.82 -0.85
N TYR A 217 7.02 4.60 -0.53
CA TYR A 217 6.24 5.54 0.28
C TYR A 217 6.78 5.67 1.70
N MET A 218 7.02 4.57 2.41
CA MET A 218 7.56 4.59 3.76
C MET A 218 8.89 5.34 3.82
N PHE A 219 9.82 5.04 2.91
CA PHE A 219 11.13 5.69 2.91
C PHE A 219 11.09 7.14 2.40
N SER A 220 10.09 7.51 1.61
CA SER A 220 9.85 8.91 1.24
C SER A 220 9.39 9.72 2.46
N VAL A 221 8.34 9.28 3.16
CA VAL A 221 7.78 10.02 4.30
C VAL A 221 8.70 10.05 5.52
N THR A 222 9.56 9.03 5.70
CA THR A 222 10.58 8.98 6.78
C THR A 222 11.98 9.40 6.30
N GLY A 223 12.11 9.88 5.07
CA GLY A 223 13.36 10.42 4.54
C GLY A 223 13.73 11.77 5.16
N LYS A 224 14.96 12.23 4.91
CA LYS A 224 15.50 13.49 5.47
C LYS A 224 14.58 14.70 5.25
N ASN A 225 13.86 14.75 4.13
CA ASN A 225 12.94 15.82 3.76
C ASN A 225 11.48 15.40 3.89
N GLY A 226 11.20 14.23 4.44
CA GLY A 226 9.85 13.71 4.62
C GLY A 226 9.14 14.31 5.84
N ARG A 227 7.83 14.35 5.80
CA ARG A 227 6.97 14.87 6.88
C ARG A 227 7.21 14.17 8.23
N PHE A 228 7.66 12.91 8.20
CA PHE A 228 7.90 12.07 9.37
C PHE A 228 9.38 11.67 9.47
N SER A 229 10.30 12.61 9.18
CA SER A 229 11.75 12.34 9.11
C SER A 229 12.38 11.92 10.45
N ASP A 230 11.72 12.21 11.57
CA ASP A 230 12.15 11.84 12.93
C ASP A 230 11.57 10.50 13.39
N TYR A 231 10.77 9.82 12.54
CA TYR A 231 10.20 8.52 12.87
C TYR A 231 11.02 7.36 12.28
N THR A 232 11.13 6.31 13.08
CA THR A 232 11.73 5.04 12.65
C THR A 232 10.71 4.18 11.90
N PRO A 233 11.01 3.70 10.69
CA PRO A 233 10.15 2.76 9.98
C PRO A 233 9.90 1.49 10.79
N ALA A 234 8.65 1.22 11.14
CA ALA A 234 8.24 0.04 11.91
C ALA A 234 7.57 -1.04 11.06
N GLY A 235 6.99 -0.68 9.92
CA GLY A 235 6.39 -1.68 9.04
C GLY A 235 5.68 -1.10 7.83
N VAL A 236 5.55 -1.96 6.84
CA VAL A 236 4.67 -1.77 5.67
C VAL A 236 3.69 -2.91 5.62
N LEU A 237 2.40 -2.60 5.60
CA LEU A 237 1.33 -3.57 5.76
C LEU A 237 0.26 -3.39 4.69
N TYR A 238 -0.13 -4.48 4.04
CA TYR A 238 -1.31 -4.55 3.20
C TYR A 238 -2.47 -5.06 4.04
N MET A 239 -3.54 -4.30 4.11
CA MET A 239 -4.77 -4.70 4.75
C MET A 239 -5.78 -5.13 3.69
N PRO A 240 -6.26 -6.39 3.70
CA PRO A 240 -7.35 -6.80 2.84
C PRO A 240 -8.58 -5.93 3.11
N SER A 241 -9.18 -5.38 2.06
CA SER A 241 -10.38 -4.55 2.12
C SER A 241 -11.50 -5.06 1.22
N GLY A 242 -11.27 -6.18 0.53
CA GLY A 242 -12.28 -6.87 -0.27
C GLY A 242 -13.26 -7.68 0.59
N GLY A 243 -14.42 -8.00 0.00
CA GLY A 243 -15.51 -8.67 0.70
C GLY A 243 -15.15 -10.00 1.34
N ALA A 244 -15.36 -10.10 2.63
CA ALA A 244 -15.22 -11.34 3.39
C ALA A 244 -16.38 -12.34 3.13
N ALA A 245 -17.51 -11.85 2.60
CA ALA A 245 -18.74 -12.65 2.51
C ALA A 245 -18.73 -13.74 1.43
N CYS A 246 -17.88 -13.60 0.40
CA CYS A 246 -17.91 -14.48 -0.78
C CYS A 246 -17.06 -15.75 -0.69
N GLY A 247 -16.26 -15.93 0.38
CA GLY A 247 -15.27 -17.00 0.47
C GLY A 247 -15.51 -18.07 1.53
N ARG A 248 -16.59 -17.96 2.32
CA ARG A 248 -16.85 -18.94 3.37
C ARG A 248 -17.51 -20.18 2.78
N ASP A 249 -16.84 -21.32 2.87
CA ASP A 249 -17.45 -22.61 2.58
C ASP A 249 -18.50 -22.94 3.67
N ARG A 250 -19.64 -23.54 3.27
CA ARG A 250 -20.70 -23.97 4.20
C ARG A 250 -20.22 -25.01 5.22
N ASN A 251 -19.11 -25.68 4.92
CA ASN A 251 -18.48 -26.68 5.76
C ASN A 251 -17.35 -26.13 6.65
N ASP A 252 -17.13 -24.80 6.68
CA ASP A 252 -16.08 -24.20 7.49
C ASP A 252 -16.52 -24.17 8.96
N GLU A 253 -15.83 -24.93 9.82
CA GLU A 253 -16.09 -25.04 11.27
C GLU A 253 -15.66 -23.79 12.05
N LEU A 254 -15.02 -22.82 11.40
CA LEU A 254 -14.57 -21.59 12.04
C LEU A 254 -15.75 -20.73 12.49
N SER A 255 -15.61 -20.09 13.64
CA SER A 255 -16.54 -19.03 14.03
C SER A 255 -16.48 -17.87 13.03
N VAL A 256 -17.53 -17.04 12.96
CA VAL A 256 -17.54 -15.85 12.09
C VAL A 256 -16.38 -14.93 12.41
N ASP A 257 -16.10 -14.71 13.71
CA ASP A 257 -15.05 -13.84 14.18
C ASP A 257 -13.65 -14.38 13.81
N ASP A 258 -13.42 -15.67 13.93
CA ASP A 258 -12.16 -16.31 13.52
C ASP A 258 -11.95 -16.22 12.02
N TYR A 259 -13.01 -16.39 11.24
CA TYR A 259 -12.97 -16.25 9.78
C TYR A 259 -12.63 -14.81 9.39
N LEU A 260 -13.32 -13.80 9.95
CA LEU A 260 -13.08 -12.40 9.69
C LEU A 260 -11.65 -11.99 10.10
N SER A 261 -11.19 -12.43 11.26
CA SER A 261 -9.84 -12.16 11.75
C SER A 261 -8.76 -12.72 10.80
N LYS A 262 -8.98 -13.92 10.25
CA LYS A 262 -8.07 -14.49 9.24
C LYS A 262 -8.12 -13.73 7.92
N HIS A 263 -9.32 -13.36 7.48
CA HIS A 263 -9.52 -12.65 6.20
C HIS A 263 -8.87 -11.26 6.22
N PHE A 264 -9.06 -10.49 7.29
CA PHE A 264 -8.54 -9.14 7.42
C PHE A 264 -7.14 -9.05 8.04
N LYS A 265 -6.50 -10.19 8.30
CA LYS A 265 -5.12 -10.18 8.78
C LYS A 265 -4.21 -9.47 7.79
N MET A 266 -3.52 -8.47 8.28
CA MET A 266 -2.55 -7.72 7.47
C MET A 266 -1.37 -8.61 7.07
N ASN A 267 -0.87 -8.41 5.87
CA ASN A 267 0.35 -9.01 5.38
C ASN A 267 1.38 -7.93 5.01
N GLY A 268 2.67 -8.26 5.06
CA GLY A 268 3.71 -7.26 4.83
C GLY A 268 4.99 -7.57 5.59
N ILE A 269 5.74 -6.54 5.93
CA ILE A 269 6.97 -6.63 6.73
C ILE A 269 6.86 -5.71 7.94
N VAL A 270 7.25 -6.20 9.11
CA VAL A 270 7.29 -5.43 10.36
C VAL A 270 8.67 -5.49 11.00
N LEU A 271 9.00 -4.47 11.79
CA LEU A 271 10.25 -4.40 12.55
C LEU A 271 10.25 -5.47 13.63
N SER A 272 11.33 -6.25 13.68
CA SER A 272 11.56 -7.32 14.67
C SER A 272 12.00 -6.74 16.03
N ASP A 273 11.23 -5.78 16.53
CA ASP A 273 11.40 -5.23 17.87
C ASP A 273 10.20 -5.63 18.72
N ARG A 274 10.43 -6.18 19.91
CA ARG A 274 9.36 -6.73 20.74
C ARG A 274 8.41 -5.65 21.26
N THR A 275 8.94 -4.50 21.63
CA THR A 275 8.14 -3.37 22.11
C THR A 275 7.25 -2.86 21.00
N VAL A 276 7.81 -2.67 19.81
CA VAL A 276 7.08 -2.21 18.62
C VAL A 276 6.02 -3.22 18.18
N LEU A 277 6.35 -4.52 18.15
CA LEU A 277 5.39 -5.57 17.79
C LEU A 277 4.24 -5.65 18.81
N ASN A 278 4.54 -5.54 20.12
CA ASN A 278 3.51 -5.54 21.14
C ASN A 278 2.63 -4.28 21.09
N ALA A 279 3.19 -3.14 20.70
CA ALA A 279 2.43 -1.93 20.45
C ALA A 279 1.53 -2.05 19.21
N MET A 280 1.92 -2.83 18.20
CA MET A 280 1.09 -3.13 17.03
C MET A 280 -0.03 -4.10 17.36
N GLU A 281 0.27 -5.16 18.10
CA GLU A 281 -0.68 -6.19 18.50
C GLU A 281 -0.32 -6.74 19.89
N LYS A 282 -1.24 -6.53 20.84
CA LYS A 282 -1.09 -6.98 22.22
C LYS A 282 -0.85 -8.49 22.27
N ASP A 283 0.18 -8.90 23.01
CA ASP A 283 0.63 -10.28 23.17
C ASP A 283 1.17 -10.94 21.88
N ILE A 284 1.25 -10.23 20.77
CA ILE A 284 1.79 -10.66 19.47
C ILE A 284 1.25 -12.06 19.08
N LYS A 285 -0.09 -12.20 19.11
CA LYS A 285 -0.79 -13.47 18.80
C LYS A 285 -0.80 -13.79 17.30
N GLY A 286 -0.57 -12.78 16.47
CA GLY A 286 -0.58 -12.89 15.01
C GLY A 286 -1.98 -12.97 14.43
N VAL A 287 -2.92 -12.27 15.04
CA VAL A 287 -4.30 -12.10 14.56
C VAL A 287 -4.35 -10.99 13.52
N TYR A 288 -3.78 -9.83 13.81
CA TYR A 288 -3.85 -8.64 12.97
C TYR A 288 -2.59 -8.41 12.13
N ILE A 289 -1.40 -8.71 12.68
CA ILE A 289 -0.11 -8.46 12.01
C ILE A 289 0.60 -9.75 11.60
N PRO A 290 1.54 -9.69 10.64
CA PRO A 290 2.31 -10.85 10.21
C PRO A 290 3.46 -11.18 11.20
N ALA A 291 3.17 -11.18 12.50
CA ALA A 291 4.11 -11.57 13.55
C ALA A 291 3.40 -12.40 14.61
N LYS A 292 4.05 -13.47 15.09
CA LYS A 292 3.49 -14.36 16.11
C LYS A 292 4.59 -14.84 17.04
N LEU A 293 4.32 -14.80 18.35
CA LEU A 293 5.17 -15.43 19.36
C LEU A 293 4.74 -16.89 19.57
N LEU A 294 5.73 -17.74 19.79
CA LEU A 294 5.56 -19.11 20.26
C LEU A 294 6.16 -19.22 21.66
N LYS A 295 5.54 -20.05 22.50
CA LYS A 295 6.20 -20.52 23.73
C LYS A 295 7.40 -21.38 23.30
N ALA A 296 8.57 -21.12 23.91
CA ALA A 296 9.73 -21.99 23.71
C ALA A 296 9.40 -23.39 24.27
N ASP A 297 9.69 -24.43 23.49
CA ASP A 297 9.62 -25.81 23.99
C ASP A 297 10.59 -25.96 25.15
N GLY A 298 10.09 -26.35 26.33
CA GLY A 298 10.91 -26.60 27.50
C GLY A 298 10.64 -25.75 28.75
N GLY A 299 9.53 -24.95 28.76
CA GLY A 299 9.03 -24.38 30.02
C GLY A 299 9.79 -23.21 30.60
N THR A 300 10.82 -22.66 29.92
CA THR A 300 11.63 -21.53 30.40
C THR A 300 11.00 -20.15 30.24
N GLY A 301 9.74 -20.04 29.88
CA GLY A 301 9.00 -18.77 29.84
C GLY A 301 9.42 -17.76 28.74
N THR A 302 10.46 -18.05 27.95
CA THR A 302 10.94 -17.15 26.91
C THR A 302 10.10 -17.30 25.65
N LEU A 303 9.35 -16.24 25.29
CA LEU A 303 8.59 -16.20 24.04
C LEU A 303 9.52 -15.83 22.88
N MET A 304 9.55 -16.65 21.83
CA MET A 304 10.33 -16.43 20.62
C MET A 304 9.42 -16.15 19.42
N LEU A 305 9.89 -15.30 18.50
CA LEU A 305 9.19 -15.08 17.24
C LEU A 305 9.14 -16.36 16.39
N ASN A 306 7.96 -16.74 15.97
CA ASN A 306 7.78 -17.83 15.01
C ASN A 306 8.28 -17.42 13.63
N LYS A 307 9.50 -17.81 13.26
CA LYS A 307 10.13 -17.43 11.99
C LYS A 307 9.34 -17.89 10.75
N LYS A 308 8.56 -18.97 10.85
CA LYS A 308 7.74 -19.48 9.73
C LYS A 308 6.43 -18.70 9.56
N ALA A 309 5.88 -18.17 10.65
CA ALA A 309 4.62 -17.46 10.68
C ALA A 309 4.79 -15.94 10.80
N SER A 310 6.02 -15.42 10.75
CA SER A 310 6.31 -14.01 10.96
C SER A 310 7.15 -13.45 9.82
N SER A 311 6.70 -12.31 9.27
CA SER A 311 7.44 -11.52 8.26
C SER A 311 8.12 -10.34 8.96
N CYS A 312 9.18 -10.61 9.73
CA CYS A 312 9.87 -9.63 10.54
C CYS A 312 11.30 -9.39 10.04
N LEU A 313 11.71 -8.14 10.02
CA LEU A 313 13.09 -7.73 9.73
C LEU A 313 13.66 -6.92 10.90
N ASN A 314 14.92 -7.15 11.22
CA ASN A 314 15.64 -6.32 12.20
C ASN A 314 15.99 -4.94 11.60
N ALA A 315 16.34 -3.98 12.46
CA ALA A 315 16.67 -2.61 12.05
C ALA A 315 17.79 -2.53 11.00
N LYS A 316 18.79 -3.42 11.08
CA LYS A 316 19.88 -3.50 10.08
C LYS A 316 19.33 -3.87 8.69
N ASN A 317 18.41 -4.82 8.63
CA ASN A 317 17.81 -5.25 7.37
C ASN A 317 16.80 -4.22 6.84
N PHE A 318 16.10 -3.46 7.69
CA PHE A 318 15.31 -2.30 7.25
C PHE A 318 16.19 -1.22 6.60
N LYS A 319 17.36 -0.92 7.19
CA LYS A 319 18.34 0.00 6.56
C LYS A 319 18.85 -0.51 5.21
N ARG A 320 19.14 -1.82 5.10
CA ARG A 320 19.52 -2.43 3.82
C ARG A 320 18.41 -2.37 2.78
N LEU A 321 17.17 -2.57 3.22
CA LEU A 321 16.00 -2.49 2.35
C LEU A 321 15.80 -1.06 1.81
N ARG A 322 16.05 -0.04 2.64
CA ARG A 322 16.08 1.36 2.19
C ARG A 322 17.13 1.58 1.11
N SER A 323 18.39 1.20 1.40
CA SER A 323 19.48 1.35 0.41
C SER A 323 19.19 0.59 -0.88
N TYR A 324 18.54 -0.55 -0.80
CA TYR A 324 18.10 -1.31 -1.97
C TYR A 324 17.03 -0.56 -2.76
N THR A 325 16.01 -0.01 -2.09
CA THR A 325 14.97 0.82 -2.73
C THR A 325 15.58 2.01 -3.47
N ASP A 326 16.51 2.72 -2.82
CA ASP A 326 17.23 3.83 -3.43
C ASP A 326 18.04 3.37 -4.67
N SER A 327 18.69 2.21 -4.58
CA SER A 327 19.46 1.65 -5.71
C SER A 327 18.60 1.27 -6.92
N VAL A 328 17.38 0.75 -6.68
CA VAL A 328 16.41 0.44 -7.75
C VAL A 328 15.98 1.71 -8.48
N LEU A 329 15.67 2.79 -7.73
CA LEU A 329 15.30 4.07 -8.30
C LEU A 329 16.46 4.70 -9.09
N LEU A 330 17.67 4.68 -8.56
CA LEU A 330 18.88 5.17 -9.24
C LEU A 330 19.17 4.37 -10.52
N LYS A 331 19.07 3.04 -10.46
CA LYS A 331 19.25 2.17 -11.63
C LYS A 331 18.24 2.52 -12.73
N MET A 332 16.94 2.60 -12.38
CA MET A 332 15.88 2.98 -13.31
C MET A 332 16.21 4.31 -14.01
N CYS A 333 16.62 5.32 -13.25
CA CYS A 333 16.99 6.61 -13.83
C CYS A 333 18.20 6.53 -14.75
N SER A 334 19.26 5.85 -14.30
CA SER A 334 20.46 5.65 -15.10
C SER A 334 20.15 4.97 -16.44
N GLU A 335 19.30 3.95 -16.43
CA GLU A 335 18.89 3.22 -17.65
C GLU A 335 18.00 4.07 -18.56
N LEU A 336 17.03 4.83 -17.99
CA LEU A 336 16.16 5.73 -18.75
C LEU A 336 16.95 6.79 -19.52
N TYR A 337 17.90 7.46 -18.86
CA TYR A 337 18.72 8.50 -19.49
C TYR A 337 19.95 7.93 -20.22
N GLY A 338 20.32 6.68 -19.95
CA GLY A 338 21.31 5.91 -20.71
C GLY A 338 20.76 5.32 -22.01
N CYS A 339 19.48 5.58 -22.34
CA CYS A 339 18.83 5.15 -23.57
C CYS A 339 18.58 3.63 -23.68
N LEU A 340 18.52 2.91 -22.59
CA LEU A 340 18.25 1.48 -22.56
C LEU A 340 16.73 1.21 -22.58
N LEU A 341 16.18 1.09 -23.79
CA LEU A 341 14.81 0.62 -24.01
C LEU A 341 14.88 -0.78 -24.63
N TYR A 342 14.87 -1.81 -23.82
CA TYR A 342 14.71 -3.16 -24.33
C TYR A 342 13.42 -3.79 -23.84
N THR A 343 12.82 -4.60 -24.67
CA THR A 343 11.65 -5.38 -24.29
C THR A 343 12.10 -6.63 -23.56
N SER A 344 11.45 -6.94 -22.44
CA SER A 344 11.58 -8.27 -21.87
C SER A 344 11.15 -9.32 -22.90
N PRO A 345 11.84 -10.45 -23.05
CA PRO A 345 11.38 -11.51 -23.94
C PRO A 345 9.96 -11.92 -23.54
N SER A 346 9.10 -12.04 -24.54
CA SER A 346 7.71 -12.47 -24.31
C SER A 346 7.72 -13.91 -23.78
N PRO A 347 6.86 -14.25 -22.80
CA PRO A 347 6.71 -15.65 -22.37
C PRO A 347 6.25 -16.61 -23.48
N ARG A 348 5.97 -16.10 -24.68
CA ARG A 348 5.56 -16.86 -25.87
C ARG A 348 6.69 -17.08 -26.87
N ASP A 349 7.86 -16.56 -26.60
CA ASP A 349 9.09 -16.76 -27.37
C ASP A 349 10.02 -17.73 -26.63
#